data_3a8da13afeb499be03cf4a47555646f7
#
_entry.id   3a8da13afeb499be03cf4a47555646f7
#
_cell.length_a   1.000
_cell.length_b   1.000
_cell.length_c   1.000
_cell.angle_alpha   90.00
_cell.angle_beta   90.00
_cell.angle_gamma   90.00
#
_symmetry.space_group_name_H-M   'P 1'
#
loop_
_entity.id
_entity.type
_entity.pdbx_description
1 polymer ?
#
loop_
_entity_poly.entity_id
_entity_poly.type
_entity_poly.pdbx_seq_one_letter_code
_entity_poly.pdbx_strand_id
1 'polypeptide(L)' 'MVTLLYTTNAVRLSFLQALLRDAGVHAEVFDANISALEAGIGAFPSRLMVDRARWLAAKTTLTDAGEFYDD' A
#
# COMPACT_ATOMS: atom_id res chain seq x y z
N MET A 1 5.23 -1.49 -11.99
CA MET A 1 4.42 -0.91 -10.89
C MET A 1 5.22 0.14 -10.12
N VAL A 2 4.54 1.09 -9.55
CA VAL A 2 5.17 2.16 -8.76
C VAL A 2 4.56 2.20 -7.38
N THR A 3 5.33 2.68 -6.40
CA THR A 3 4.88 2.76 -5.02
C THR A 3 3.84 3.86 -4.85
N LEU A 4 2.75 3.53 -4.16
CA LEU A 4 1.71 4.48 -3.81
C LEU A 4 1.93 5.00 -2.38
N LEU A 5 2.13 4.10 -1.43
CA LEU A 5 2.45 4.45 -0.04
C LEU A 5 3.09 3.28 0.69
N TYR A 6 3.58 3.57 1.90
CA TYR A 6 4.15 2.58 2.81
C TYR A 6 3.27 2.48 4.05
N THR A 7 3.12 1.29 4.59
CA THR A 7 2.43 1.10 5.86
C THR A 7 2.94 -0.14 6.58
N THR A 8 2.96 -0.09 7.91
CA THR A 8 3.29 -1.24 8.75
C THR A 8 2.04 -1.97 9.22
N ASN A 9 0.86 -1.46 8.89
CA ASN A 9 -0.41 -1.98 9.39
C ASN A 9 -1.06 -2.90 8.36
N ALA A 10 -1.01 -4.22 8.63
CA ALA A 10 -1.56 -5.23 7.71
C ALA A 10 -3.08 -5.11 7.53
N VAL A 11 -3.78 -4.71 8.58
CA VAL A 11 -5.24 -4.52 8.49
C VAL A 11 -5.56 -3.35 7.56
N ARG A 12 -4.80 -2.28 7.69
CA ARG A 12 -4.95 -1.12 6.81
C ARG A 12 -4.66 -1.47 5.35
N LEU A 13 -3.63 -2.30 5.10
CA LEU A 13 -3.31 -2.75 3.74
C LEU A 13 -4.48 -3.46 3.09
N SER A 14 -5.14 -4.36 3.81
CA SER A 14 -6.31 -5.08 3.29
C SER A 14 -7.44 -4.12 2.96
N PHE A 15 -7.67 -3.14 3.82
CA PHE A 15 -8.68 -2.12 3.61
C PHE A 15 -8.37 -1.27 2.36
N LEU A 16 -7.12 -0.83 2.23
CA LEU A 16 -6.70 -0.01 1.09
C LEU A 16 -6.81 -0.78 -0.23
N GLN A 17 -6.42 -2.05 -0.24
CA GLN A 17 -6.55 -2.88 -1.44
C GLN A 17 -8.01 -3.03 -1.85
N ALA A 18 -8.91 -3.24 -0.89
CA ALA A 18 -10.35 -3.35 -1.16
C ALA A 18 -10.90 -2.03 -1.71
N LEU A 19 -10.49 -0.92 -1.12
CA LEU A 19 -10.91 0.41 -1.55
C LEU A 19 -10.49 0.71 -2.99
N LEU A 20 -9.25 0.38 -3.32
CA LEU A 20 -8.73 0.57 -4.68
C LEU A 20 -9.40 -0.37 -5.67
N ARG A 21 -9.61 -1.62 -5.29
CA ARG A 21 -10.30 -2.59 -6.14
C ARG A 21 -11.72 -2.13 -6.47
N ASP A 22 -12.43 -1.59 -5.49
CA ASP A 22 -13.77 -1.06 -5.71
C ASP A 22 -13.78 0.12 -6.67
N ALA A 23 -12.67 0.85 -6.74
CA ALA A 23 -12.48 1.95 -7.68
C ALA A 23 -11.93 1.49 -9.04
N GLY A 24 -11.77 0.19 -9.24
CA GLY A 24 -11.26 -0.37 -10.49
C GLY A 24 -9.75 -0.31 -10.62
N VAL A 25 -9.02 -0.15 -9.52
CA VAL A 25 -7.55 -0.08 -9.52
C VAL A 25 -6.97 -1.33 -8.88
N HIS A 26 -6.17 -2.07 -9.66
CA HIS A 26 -5.44 -3.22 -9.13
C HIS A 26 -4.22 -2.73 -8.34
N ALA A 27 -4.07 -3.22 -7.12
CA ALA A 27 -2.95 -2.88 -6.26
C ALA A 27 -2.31 -4.15 -5.71
N GLU A 28 -0.98 -4.13 -5.57
CA GLU A 28 -0.22 -5.25 -5.01
C GLU A 28 0.60 -4.77 -3.82
N VAL A 29 0.84 -5.68 -2.88
CA VAL A 29 1.64 -5.41 -1.69
C VAL A 29 3.00 -6.08 -1.86
N PHE A 30 4.06 -5.29 -1.70
CA PHE A 30 5.44 -5.78 -1.70
C PHE A 30 5.98 -5.59 -0.29
N ASP A 31 6.29 -6.72 0.36
CA ASP A 31 6.75 -6.70 1.73
C ASP A 31 8.18 -6.19 1.85
N ALA A 32 8.53 -5.78 3.07
CA ALA A 32 9.88 -5.43 3.41
C ALA A 32 10.79 -6.66 3.37
N ASN A 33 12.10 -6.41 3.48
CA ASN A 33 13.11 -7.46 3.44
C ASN A 33 12.88 -8.49 4.55
N ILE A 34 12.67 -9.75 4.14
CA ILE A 34 12.46 -10.88 5.06
C ILE A 34 13.64 -11.06 6.02
N SER A 35 14.87 -10.81 5.57
CA SER A 35 16.05 -10.94 6.43
C SER A 35 15.97 -10.02 7.64
N ALA A 36 15.39 -8.84 7.48
CA ALA A 36 15.22 -7.90 8.58
C ALA A 36 14.18 -8.42 9.58
N LEU A 37 13.12 -9.08 9.09
CA LEU A 37 12.13 -9.71 9.97
C LEU A 37 12.74 -10.86 10.77
N GLU A 38 13.59 -11.67 10.15
CA GLU A 38 14.28 -12.78 10.81
C GLU A 38 15.21 -12.28 11.91
N ALA A 39 15.75 -11.10 11.76
CA ALA A 39 16.61 -10.50 12.78
C ALA A 39 15.83 -9.99 14.01
N GLY A 40 14.51 -10.07 14.00
CA GLY A 40 13.67 -9.66 15.12
C GLY A 40 13.58 -8.15 15.28
N ILE A 41 13.84 -7.41 14.24
CA ILE A 41 13.78 -5.96 14.26
C ILE A 41 12.37 -5.53 13.87
N GLY A 42 11.50 -5.35 14.79
CA GLY A 42 10.18 -4.77 14.67
C GLY A 42 9.45 -4.89 13.32
N ALA A 43 8.37 -4.17 13.19
CA ALA A 43 7.59 -4.17 11.96
C ALA A 43 8.26 -3.33 10.86
N PHE A 44 8.35 -3.90 9.65
CA PHE A 44 8.87 -3.18 8.49
C PHE A 44 7.72 -2.73 7.60
N PRO A 45 7.81 -1.54 6.98
CA PRO A 45 6.75 -1.07 6.12
C PRO A 45 6.65 -1.92 4.86
N SER A 46 5.43 -2.33 4.55
CA SER A 46 5.10 -2.89 3.24
C SER A 46 4.82 -1.76 2.27
N ARG A 47 5.03 -2.01 0.99
CA ARG A 47 4.74 -1.05 -0.07
C ARG A 47 3.46 -1.43 -0.77
N LEU A 48 2.54 -0.49 -0.85
CA LEU A 48 1.35 -0.65 -1.68
C LEU A 48 1.67 -0.07 -3.04
N MET A 49 1.60 -0.91 -4.08
CA MET A 49 2.03 -0.55 -5.42
C MET A 49 0.90 -0.68 -6.42
N VAL A 50 0.90 0.21 -7.39
CA VAL A 50 -0.08 0.22 -8.49
C VAL A 50 0.64 0.41 -9.81
N ASP A 51 -0.03 0.10 -10.91
CA ASP A 51 0.46 0.41 -12.24
C ASP A 51 0.66 1.92 -12.36
N ARG A 52 1.76 2.33 -12.97
CA ARG A 52 2.06 3.74 -13.17
C ARG A 52 0.91 4.49 -13.83
N ALA A 53 0.26 3.88 -14.82
CA ALA A 53 -0.85 4.49 -15.53
C ALA A 53 -2.07 4.74 -14.62
N ARG A 54 -2.14 4.05 -13.47
CA ARG A 54 -3.26 4.16 -12.53
C ARG A 54 -2.89 4.93 -11.26
N TRP A 55 -1.67 5.43 -11.19
CA TRP A 55 -1.17 6.05 -9.94
C TRP A 55 -2.03 7.25 -9.52
N LEU A 56 -2.36 8.13 -10.47
CA LEU A 56 -3.15 9.32 -10.15
C LEU A 56 -4.57 8.94 -9.71
N ALA A 57 -5.19 7.97 -10.37
CA ALA A 57 -6.51 7.48 -9.99
C ALA A 57 -6.49 6.88 -8.59
N ALA A 58 -5.45 6.10 -8.27
CA ALA A 58 -5.27 5.51 -6.94
C ALA A 58 -5.08 6.59 -5.87
N LYS A 59 -4.22 7.57 -6.14
CA LYS A 59 -3.99 8.69 -5.23
C LYS A 59 -5.29 9.44 -4.94
N THR A 60 -6.05 9.75 -5.97
CA THR A 60 -7.32 10.46 -5.83
C THR A 60 -8.30 9.67 -4.97
N THR A 61 -8.42 8.37 -5.23
CA THR A 61 -9.30 7.48 -4.46
C THR A 61 -8.93 7.51 -2.98
N LEU A 62 -7.66 7.36 -2.66
CA LEU A 62 -7.21 7.34 -1.27
C LEU A 62 -7.29 8.72 -0.62
N THR A 63 -7.00 9.77 -1.37
CA THR A 63 -7.11 11.15 -0.86
C THR A 63 -8.55 11.46 -0.48
N ASP A 64 -9.51 11.07 -1.31
CA ASP A 64 -10.93 11.29 -1.05
C ASP A 64 -11.39 10.53 0.19
N ALA A 65 -10.78 9.40 0.49
CA ALA A 65 -11.09 8.61 1.68
C ALA A 65 -10.28 9.07 2.92
N GLY A 66 -9.39 10.05 2.78
CA GLY A 66 -8.53 10.49 3.87
C GLY A 66 -7.43 9.49 4.20
N GLU A 67 -7.07 8.62 3.25
CA GLU A 67 -6.16 7.49 3.48
C GLU A 67 -4.84 7.60 2.74
N PHE A 68 -4.57 8.70 2.06
CA PHE A 68 -3.31 8.82 1.32
C PHE A 68 -2.20 9.37 2.21
N TYR A 69 -1.62 8.49 3.02
CA TYR A 69 -0.50 8.81 3.91
C TYR A 69 0.27 7.54 4.26
N ASP A 70 1.54 7.70 4.61
CA ASP A 70 2.38 6.61 5.11
C ASP A 70 2.19 6.43 6.61
N ASP A 71 2.29 5.22 7.08
CA ASP A 71 2.37 4.91 8.49
C ASP A 71 3.22 3.64 8.70
#